data_1e8cddfac9d09f0022c5706211719c60
#
_entry.id   1e8cddfac9d09f0022c5706211719c60
#
_cell.length_a   1.000
_cell.length_b   1.000
_cell.length_c   1.000
_cell.angle_alpha   90.00
_cell.angle_beta   90.00
_cell.angle_gamma   90.00
#
_symmetry.space_group_name_H-M   'P 1'
#
loop_
_entity.id
_entity.type
_entity.pdbx_description
1 polymer ?
#
loop_
_entity_poly.entity_id
_entity_poly.type
_entity_poly.pdbx_seq_one_letter_code
_entity_poly.pdbx_strand_id
1 'polypeptide(L)'
;MAEVKNNDSFGRTLLVVLVLCLVCSIVVAGAAVGLKPRQQEQRALDKQRNILAVAGLSQPGMKADDVASVFAERITPRLLDLNSGALLDKDPGSFNQAQALKDPGQSTALDPADDPAGIKRRSNVVEIWLVKDEQQKLQEIVLPIYGNGLWSMMYAFVALDTDGRTVKGITYYDQGETPGLGGEVENPAWRQQFVGKKVLNDSGMPALKVVKGGARPGDEYAVDGLSGATLTSNGVQHSFDFWMGEQGFGPFLKPVSYTHLRAHET
;
A
#
# COMPACT_ATOMS: atom_id res chain seq x y z
N MET A 1 28.54 -0.49 -62.45
CA MET A 1 28.45 -0.94 -61.06
C MET A 1 28.91 0.22 -60.18
N ALA A 2 27.99 0.85 -59.40
CA ALA A 2 28.35 1.92 -58.48
C ALA A 2 28.95 1.29 -57.24
N GLU A 3 30.20 1.62 -56.92
CA GLU A 3 30.88 1.26 -55.69
C GLU A 3 30.12 1.85 -54.50
N VAL A 4 29.48 1.01 -53.69
CA VAL A 4 28.91 1.39 -52.43
C VAL A 4 30.08 1.73 -51.52
N LYS A 5 30.36 3.01 -51.36
CA LYS A 5 31.34 3.54 -50.41
C LYS A 5 30.91 3.17 -49.01
N ASN A 6 31.51 2.12 -48.44
CA ASN A 6 31.27 1.69 -47.09
C ASN A 6 31.83 2.77 -46.14
N ASN A 7 30.94 3.64 -45.66
CA ASN A 7 31.28 4.83 -44.85
C ASN A 7 31.26 4.53 -43.34
N ASP A 8 31.28 3.26 -42.98
CA ASP A 8 31.20 2.79 -41.58
C ASP A 8 32.61 2.76 -40.94
N SER A 9 33.14 3.93 -40.63
CA SER A 9 34.30 3.97 -39.74
C SER A 9 33.83 3.86 -38.30
N PHE A 10 34.52 3.05 -37.48
CA PHE A 10 34.22 2.85 -36.04
C PHE A 10 34.02 4.19 -35.32
N GLY A 11 34.83 5.20 -35.56
CA GLY A 11 34.69 6.53 -34.95
C GLY A 11 33.40 7.24 -35.32
N ARG A 12 32.92 7.11 -36.57
CA ARG A 12 31.65 7.73 -37.00
C ARG A 12 30.45 7.04 -36.39
N THR A 13 30.46 5.72 -36.31
CA THR A 13 29.41 4.93 -35.64
C THR A 13 29.34 5.28 -34.15
N LEU A 14 30.49 5.33 -33.47
CA LEU A 14 30.57 5.72 -32.07
C LEU A 14 30.03 7.14 -31.86
N LEU A 15 30.40 8.11 -32.69
CA LEU A 15 29.91 9.48 -32.62
C LEU A 15 28.38 9.54 -32.77
N VAL A 16 27.81 8.85 -33.77
CA VAL A 16 26.36 8.83 -34.01
C VAL A 16 25.63 8.25 -32.81
N VAL A 17 26.11 7.12 -32.28
CA VAL A 17 25.49 6.49 -31.10
C VAL A 17 25.54 7.40 -29.89
N LEU A 18 26.70 8.05 -29.59
CA LEU A 18 26.84 8.98 -28.49
C LEU A 18 25.90 10.20 -28.60
N VAL A 19 25.83 10.79 -29.81
CA VAL A 19 24.94 11.94 -30.06
C VAL A 19 23.47 11.52 -29.92
N LEU A 20 23.09 10.36 -30.45
CA LEU A 20 21.73 9.84 -30.33
C LEU A 20 21.37 9.60 -28.87
N CYS A 21 22.25 8.92 -28.11
CA CYS A 21 22.02 8.68 -26.67
C CYS A 21 21.90 9.99 -25.88
N LEU A 22 22.76 10.99 -26.21
CA LEU A 22 22.72 12.30 -25.55
C LEU A 22 21.37 13.01 -25.81
N VAL A 23 20.94 13.06 -27.08
CA VAL A 23 19.66 13.69 -27.46
C VAL A 23 18.49 12.98 -26.76
N CYS A 24 18.44 11.65 -26.85
CA CYS A 24 17.39 10.88 -26.16
C CYS A 24 17.40 11.11 -24.64
N SER A 25 18.57 11.15 -24.01
CA SER A 25 18.69 11.40 -22.57
C SER A 25 18.19 12.80 -22.19
N ILE A 26 18.51 13.84 -22.98
CA ILE A 26 18.02 15.20 -22.72
C ILE A 26 16.49 15.28 -22.85
N VAL A 27 15.91 14.66 -23.88
CA VAL A 27 14.46 14.64 -24.11
C VAL A 27 13.75 13.92 -22.95
N VAL A 28 14.22 12.72 -22.59
CA VAL A 28 13.62 11.94 -21.50
C VAL A 28 13.77 12.65 -20.16
N ALA A 29 14.97 13.17 -19.84
CA ALA A 29 15.20 13.89 -18.59
C ALA A 29 14.37 15.17 -18.52
N GLY A 30 14.29 15.94 -19.60
CA GLY A 30 13.47 17.15 -19.67
C GLY A 30 11.97 16.86 -19.46
N ALA A 31 11.45 15.81 -20.12
CA ALA A 31 10.08 15.37 -19.94
C ALA A 31 9.83 14.89 -18.48
N ALA A 32 10.74 14.10 -17.92
CA ALA A 32 10.62 13.58 -16.56
C ALA A 32 10.58 14.70 -15.52
N VAL A 33 11.48 15.70 -15.63
CA VAL A 33 11.53 16.85 -14.72
C VAL A 33 10.31 17.74 -14.90
N GLY A 34 9.92 18.03 -16.16
CA GLY A 34 8.78 18.90 -16.45
C GLY A 34 7.43 18.31 -16.02
N LEU A 35 7.28 16.98 -16.05
CA LEU A 35 6.04 16.29 -15.65
C LEU A 35 5.99 15.96 -14.14
N LYS A 36 7.10 16.07 -13.42
CA LYS A 36 7.18 15.69 -12.00
C LYS A 36 6.11 16.33 -11.10
N PRO A 37 5.80 17.64 -11.18
CA PRO A 37 4.75 18.25 -10.36
C PRO A 37 3.39 17.62 -10.62
N ARG A 38 3.01 17.46 -11.90
CA ARG A 38 1.73 16.84 -12.28
C ARG A 38 1.65 15.38 -11.82
N GLN A 39 2.74 14.63 -11.90
CA GLN A 39 2.79 13.26 -11.38
C GLN A 39 2.58 13.21 -9.87
N GLN A 40 3.13 14.17 -9.12
CA GLN A 40 2.94 14.25 -7.67
C GLN A 40 1.48 14.56 -7.30
N GLU A 41 0.83 15.49 -8.01
CA GLU A 41 -0.59 15.81 -7.83
C GLU A 41 -1.48 14.59 -8.14
N GLN A 42 -1.22 13.90 -9.25
CA GLN A 42 -1.96 12.69 -9.61
C GLN A 42 -1.78 11.58 -8.59
N ARG A 43 -0.55 11.34 -8.10
CA ARG A 43 -0.30 10.34 -7.05
C ARG A 43 -1.03 10.66 -5.74
N ALA A 44 -1.10 11.94 -5.36
CA ALA A 44 -1.85 12.36 -4.18
C ALA A 44 -3.35 12.11 -4.36
N LEU A 45 -3.90 12.45 -5.53
CA LEU A 45 -5.30 12.21 -5.87
C LEU A 45 -5.61 10.70 -5.93
N ASP A 46 -4.74 9.89 -6.55
CA ASP A 46 -4.91 8.45 -6.64
C ASP A 46 -4.85 7.79 -5.25
N LYS A 47 -3.97 8.26 -4.37
CA LYS A 47 -3.93 7.83 -2.96
C LYS A 47 -5.28 8.12 -2.27
N GLN A 48 -5.82 9.34 -2.40
CA GLN A 48 -7.11 9.70 -1.83
C GLN A 48 -8.24 8.83 -2.39
N ARG A 49 -8.27 8.61 -3.71
CA ARG A 49 -9.26 7.72 -4.35
C ARG A 49 -9.21 6.30 -3.80
N ASN A 50 -8.02 5.74 -3.65
CA ASN A 50 -7.86 4.39 -3.13
C ASN A 50 -8.28 4.28 -1.65
N ILE A 51 -8.00 5.30 -0.84
CA ILE A 51 -8.45 5.35 0.56
C ILE A 51 -9.98 5.45 0.62
N LEU A 52 -10.61 6.32 -0.18
CA LEU A 52 -12.07 6.42 -0.26
C LEU A 52 -12.69 5.12 -0.80
N ALA A 53 -12.05 4.46 -1.77
CA ALA A 53 -12.54 3.21 -2.33
C ALA A 53 -12.53 2.08 -1.30
N VAL A 54 -11.45 1.94 -0.52
CA VAL A 54 -11.37 0.90 0.51
C VAL A 54 -12.32 1.15 1.67
N ALA A 55 -12.62 2.42 1.97
CA ALA A 55 -13.61 2.84 2.97
C ALA A 55 -15.06 2.83 2.46
N GLY A 56 -15.31 2.35 1.23
CA GLY A 56 -16.67 2.32 0.65
C GLY A 56 -17.29 3.69 0.38
N LEU A 57 -16.49 4.77 0.37
CA LEU A 57 -16.94 6.16 0.15
C LEU A 57 -16.78 6.61 -1.31
N SER A 58 -16.22 5.76 -2.18
CA SER A 58 -16.04 6.09 -3.60
C SER A 58 -17.34 5.87 -4.38
N GLN A 59 -17.68 6.82 -5.24
CA GLN A 59 -18.80 6.72 -6.17
C GLN A 59 -18.31 6.72 -7.63
N PRO A 60 -18.99 6.00 -8.53
CA PRO A 60 -18.65 6.03 -9.95
C PRO A 60 -18.70 7.45 -10.52
N GLY A 61 -17.63 7.85 -11.22
CA GLY A 61 -17.58 9.15 -11.90
C GLY A 61 -17.20 10.34 -11.03
N MET A 62 -16.76 10.15 -9.79
CA MET A 62 -16.25 11.23 -8.94
C MET A 62 -15.10 11.97 -9.62
N LYS A 63 -15.23 13.31 -9.71
CA LYS A 63 -14.17 14.20 -10.19
C LYS A 63 -13.12 14.44 -9.10
N ALA A 64 -12.00 15.04 -9.46
CA ALA A 64 -10.92 15.34 -8.53
C ALA A 64 -11.38 16.20 -7.33
N ASP A 65 -12.21 17.21 -7.61
CA ASP A 65 -12.73 18.12 -6.59
C ASP A 65 -13.68 17.40 -5.61
N ASP A 66 -14.52 16.49 -6.12
CA ASP A 66 -15.41 15.67 -5.28
C ASP A 66 -14.61 14.74 -4.36
N VAL A 67 -13.55 14.12 -4.91
CA VAL A 67 -12.64 13.26 -4.14
C VAL A 67 -11.98 14.06 -3.02
N ALA A 68 -11.44 15.23 -3.32
CA ALA A 68 -10.78 16.10 -2.33
C ALA A 68 -11.76 16.56 -1.24
N SER A 69 -12.99 16.92 -1.63
CA SER A 69 -14.04 17.35 -0.69
C SER A 69 -14.45 16.25 0.27
N VAL A 70 -14.81 15.05 -0.25
CA VAL A 70 -15.21 13.91 0.57
C VAL A 70 -14.04 13.45 1.44
N PHE A 71 -12.81 13.44 0.91
CA PHE A 71 -11.63 13.09 1.68
C PHE A 71 -11.42 14.05 2.86
N ALA A 72 -11.50 15.38 2.63
CA ALA A 72 -11.33 16.37 3.69
C ALA A 72 -12.43 16.29 4.76
N GLU A 73 -13.65 15.93 4.38
CA GLU A 73 -14.79 15.83 5.31
C GLU A 73 -14.78 14.55 6.14
N ARG A 74 -14.42 13.41 5.51
CA ARG A 74 -14.63 12.08 6.08
C ARG A 74 -13.36 11.39 6.57
N ILE A 75 -12.19 11.82 6.14
CA ILE A 75 -10.90 11.17 6.41
C ILE A 75 -10.00 12.08 7.24
N THR A 76 -9.56 11.57 8.38
CA THR A 76 -8.57 12.25 9.21
C THR A 76 -7.26 11.46 9.17
N PRO A 77 -6.22 11.93 8.46
CA PRO A 77 -4.90 11.31 8.48
C PRO A 77 -4.24 11.50 9.84
N ARG A 78 -3.53 10.48 10.32
CA ARG A 78 -2.78 10.50 11.58
C ARG A 78 -1.45 9.79 11.40
N LEU A 79 -0.45 10.17 12.17
CA LEU A 79 0.81 9.46 12.25
C LEU A 79 0.78 8.49 13.44
N LEU A 80 1.21 7.27 13.20
CA LEU A 80 1.29 6.20 14.18
C LEU A 80 2.76 5.80 14.38
N ASP A 81 3.22 5.77 15.61
CA ASP A 81 4.49 5.15 15.97
C ASP A 81 4.28 3.63 16.13
N LEU A 82 4.90 2.85 15.25
CA LEU A 82 4.76 1.40 15.22
C LEU A 82 5.42 0.70 16.42
N ASN A 83 6.39 1.35 17.09
CA ASN A 83 7.07 0.75 18.22
C ASN A 83 6.21 0.81 19.49
N SER A 84 5.51 1.93 19.69
CA SER A 84 4.67 2.15 20.87
C SER A 84 3.19 1.86 20.63
N GLY A 85 2.75 1.84 19.36
CA GLY A 85 1.34 1.79 19.01
C GLY A 85 0.59 3.10 19.28
N ALA A 86 1.29 4.19 19.55
CA ALA A 86 0.68 5.48 19.91
C ALA A 86 0.50 6.39 18.68
N LEU A 87 -0.61 7.11 18.64
CA LEU A 87 -0.81 8.19 17.68
C LEU A 87 0.07 9.39 18.07
N LEU A 88 0.74 9.96 17.06
CA LEU A 88 1.58 11.13 17.25
C LEU A 88 0.78 12.41 16.98
N ASP A 89 1.01 13.42 17.82
CA ASP A 89 0.49 14.77 17.61
C ASP A 89 1.44 15.57 16.71
N LYS A 90 1.53 15.15 15.44
CA LYS A 90 2.34 15.76 14.39
C LYS A 90 1.53 15.85 13.12
N ASP A 91 1.79 16.88 12.32
CA ASP A 91 1.15 17.04 11.01
C ASP A 91 1.59 15.93 10.04
N PRO A 92 0.64 15.08 9.57
CA PRO A 92 0.92 14.04 8.58
C PRO A 92 1.48 14.60 7.26
N GLY A 93 1.08 15.82 6.88
CA GLY A 93 1.56 16.46 5.65
C GLY A 93 3.07 16.75 5.65
N SER A 94 3.69 16.83 6.82
CA SER A 94 5.14 17.02 6.97
C SER A 94 5.94 15.71 6.91
N PHE A 95 5.28 14.54 6.94
CA PHE A 95 5.92 13.24 7.00
C PHE A 95 6.18 12.66 5.60
N ASN A 96 7.38 12.15 5.39
CA ASN A 96 7.78 11.46 4.16
C ASN A 96 8.37 10.08 4.49
N GLN A 97 7.56 9.04 4.30
CA GLN A 97 7.94 7.67 4.60
C GLN A 97 9.15 7.19 3.78
N ALA A 98 9.27 7.61 2.50
CA ALA A 98 10.39 7.23 1.66
C ALA A 98 11.72 7.85 2.15
N GLN A 99 11.66 9.03 2.78
CA GLN A 99 12.79 9.66 3.42
C GLN A 99 13.12 8.98 4.75
N ALA A 100 12.10 8.70 5.57
CA ALA A 100 12.26 8.00 6.85
C ALA A 100 12.90 6.61 6.68
N LEU A 101 12.57 5.87 5.63
CA LEU A 101 13.17 4.57 5.31
C LEU A 101 14.67 4.64 5.00
N LYS A 102 15.18 5.79 4.57
CA LYS A 102 16.63 6.01 4.30
C LYS A 102 17.41 6.42 5.54
N ASP A 103 16.73 6.90 6.56
CA ASP A 103 17.31 7.35 7.81
C ASP A 103 17.30 6.21 8.86
N PRO A 104 18.46 5.71 9.30
CA PRO A 104 18.53 4.67 10.33
C PRO A 104 17.88 5.08 11.67
N GLY A 105 17.81 6.38 11.97
CA GLY A 105 17.15 6.89 13.18
C GLY A 105 15.62 6.88 13.10
N GLN A 106 15.06 6.86 11.89
CA GLN A 106 13.61 6.87 11.64
C GLN A 106 13.07 5.55 11.11
N SER A 107 13.92 4.55 10.95
CA SER A 107 13.56 3.24 10.41
C SER A 107 14.29 2.13 11.15
N THR A 108 13.67 0.95 11.16
CA THR A 108 14.21 -0.27 11.79
C THR A 108 14.55 -1.27 10.70
N ALA A 109 15.80 -1.75 10.69
CA ALA A 109 16.19 -2.92 9.90
C ALA A 109 15.56 -4.17 10.52
N LEU A 110 15.01 -5.03 9.72
CA LEU A 110 14.32 -6.25 10.17
C LEU A 110 15.26 -7.46 10.02
N ASP A 111 15.23 -8.33 11.00
CA ASP A 111 15.86 -9.64 10.86
C ASP A 111 15.04 -10.47 9.85
N PRO A 112 15.67 -11.22 8.94
CA PRO A 112 14.94 -12.09 8.02
C PRO A 112 13.98 -13.08 8.68
N ALA A 113 14.23 -13.48 9.92
CA ALA A 113 13.35 -14.36 10.69
C ALA A 113 12.06 -13.66 11.14
N ASP A 114 12.10 -12.35 11.30
CA ASP A 114 10.97 -11.49 11.74
C ASP A 114 10.31 -10.73 10.58
N ASP A 115 10.77 -10.98 9.34
CA ASP A 115 10.31 -10.29 8.12
C ASP A 115 9.69 -11.25 7.10
N PRO A 116 8.55 -11.87 7.41
CA PRO A 116 7.87 -12.73 6.43
C PRO A 116 7.45 -11.95 5.17
N ALA A 117 7.15 -10.66 5.29
CA ALA A 117 6.76 -9.81 4.17
C ALA A 117 7.92 -9.43 3.24
N GLY A 118 9.19 -9.69 3.63
CA GLY A 118 10.37 -9.44 2.84
C GLY A 118 10.67 -7.96 2.59
N ILE A 119 10.22 -7.07 3.47
CA ILE A 119 10.36 -5.62 3.31
C ILE A 119 11.74 -5.09 3.76
N LYS A 120 12.53 -5.93 4.46
CA LYS A 120 13.92 -5.70 4.94
C LYS A 120 14.07 -4.55 5.93
N ARG A 121 13.29 -3.50 5.82
CA ARG A 121 13.32 -2.32 6.66
C ARG A 121 11.95 -1.68 6.71
N ARG A 122 11.46 -1.32 7.89
CA ARG A 122 10.24 -0.55 8.08
C ARG A 122 10.51 0.85 8.61
N SER A 123 9.67 1.82 8.24
CA SER A 123 9.64 3.11 8.94
C SER A 123 9.14 2.90 10.38
N ASN A 124 9.67 3.66 11.33
CA ASN A 124 9.18 3.63 12.72
C ASN A 124 7.83 4.33 12.86
N VAL A 125 7.55 5.26 11.95
CA VAL A 125 6.28 6.00 11.89
C VAL A 125 5.60 5.69 10.56
N VAL A 126 4.27 5.57 10.58
CA VAL A 126 3.44 5.33 9.40
C VAL A 126 2.21 6.22 9.44
N GLU A 127 1.75 6.66 8.27
CA GLU A 127 0.49 7.37 8.13
C GLU A 127 -0.67 6.36 8.08
N ILE A 128 -1.70 6.59 8.89
CA ILE A 128 -2.97 5.86 8.89
C ILE A 128 -4.13 6.84 8.71
N TRP A 129 -5.31 6.34 8.37
CA TRP A 129 -6.47 7.20 8.12
C TRP A 129 -7.65 6.73 8.94
N LEU A 130 -8.20 7.66 9.71
CA LEU A 130 -9.42 7.47 10.49
C LEU A 130 -10.60 7.92 9.63
N VAL A 131 -11.50 6.99 9.33
CA VAL A 131 -12.73 7.24 8.57
C VAL A 131 -13.83 7.60 9.54
N LYS A 132 -14.49 8.73 9.31
CA LYS A 132 -15.59 9.22 10.15
C LYS A 132 -16.91 9.15 9.41
N ASP A 133 -17.99 8.93 10.16
CA ASP A 133 -19.35 9.04 9.65
C ASP A 133 -19.78 10.52 9.48
N GLU A 134 -21.02 10.76 9.04
CA GLU A 134 -21.59 12.12 8.90
C GLU A 134 -21.71 12.85 10.24
N GLN A 135 -21.74 12.13 11.35
CA GLN A 135 -21.76 12.67 12.70
C GLN A 135 -20.36 12.83 13.31
N GLN A 136 -19.31 12.73 12.48
CA GLN A 136 -17.89 12.81 12.88
C GLN A 136 -17.44 11.73 13.86
N LYS A 137 -18.17 10.62 14.01
CA LYS A 137 -17.75 9.47 14.81
C LYS A 137 -16.86 8.55 13.99
N LEU A 138 -15.86 7.95 14.65
CA LEU A 138 -15.01 6.95 14.04
C LEU A 138 -15.83 5.75 13.56
N GLN A 139 -15.72 5.43 12.29
CA GLN A 139 -16.39 4.33 11.61
C GLN A 139 -15.42 3.21 11.24
N GLU A 140 -14.26 3.56 10.70
CA GLU A 140 -13.26 2.62 10.21
C GLU A 140 -11.85 3.18 10.37
N ILE A 141 -10.86 2.30 10.31
CA ILE A 141 -9.44 2.66 10.30
C ILE A 141 -8.83 2.06 9.03
N VAL A 142 -8.20 2.89 8.22
CA VAL A 142 -7.48 2.45 7.02
C VAL A 142 -5.99 2.37 7.32
N LEU A 143 -5.41 1.20 7.11
CA LEU A 143 -4.02 0.88 7.36
C LEU A 143 -3.30 0.55 6.04
N PRO A 144 -2.11 1.10 5.77
CA PRO A 144 -1.30 0.70 4.65
C PRO A 144 -0.56 -0.59 4.98
N ILE A 145 -0.66 -1.58 4.13
CA ILE A 145 0.14 -2.81 4.21
C ILE A 145 0.91 -3.02 2.92
N TYR A 146 2.07 -3.62 3.01
CA TYR A 146 2.86 -3.99 1.84
C TYR A 146 3.77 -5.17 2.13
N GLY A 147 4.14 -5.88 1.08
CA GLY A 147 5.05 -7.02 1.15
C GLY A 147 5.39 -7.54 -0.24
N ASN A 148 6.41 -8.37 -0.32
CA ASN A 148 6.83 -8.95 -1.59
C ASN A 148 5.78 -9.93 -2.12
N GLY A 149 5.39 -9.72 -3.38
CA GLY A 149 4.74 -10.73 -4.19
C GLY A 149 5.75 -11.67 -4.84
N LEU A 150 5.44 -12.15 -6.03
CA LEU A 150 6.36 -12.94 -6.84
C LEU A 150 7.35 -12.03 -7.60
N TRP A 151 6.87 -10.96 -8.21
CA TRP A 151 7.65 -10.09 -9.11
C TRP A 151 7.96 -8.72 -8.50
N SER A 152 7.11 -8.24 -7.63
CA SER A 152 7.25 -6.89 -7.07
C SER A 152 6.77 -6.80 -5.64
N MET A 153 7.07 -5.67 -5.01
CA MET A 153 6.37 -5.24 -3.80
C MET A 153 4.92 -4.95 -4.16
N MET A 154 3.99 -5.49 -3.39
CA MET A 154 2.56 -5.22 -3.49
C MET A 154 2.16 -4.27 -2.38
N TYR A 155 1.48 -3.18 -2.72
CA TYR A 155 1.00 -2.18 -1.76
C TYR A 155 -0.52 -2.19 -1.71
N ALA A 156 -1.08 -2.21 -0.51
CA ALA A 156 -2.52 -2.20 -0.31
C ALA A 156 -2.96 -1.31 0.85
N PHE A 157 -4.21 -0.88 0.81
CA PHE A 157 -4.93 -0.34 1.95
C PHE A 157 -5.92 -1.36 2.46
N VAL A 158 -5.97 -1.55 3.78
CA VAL A 158 -6.95 -2.38 4.46
C VAL A 158 -7.78 -1.51 5.38
N ALA A 159 -9.11 -1.49 5.19
CA ALA A 159 -10.03 -0.86 6.11
C ALA A 159 -10.47 -1.88 7.16
N LEU A 160 -10.32 -1.53 8.42
CA LEU A 160 -10.80 -2.31 9.56
C LEU A 160 -11.95 -1.56 10.25
N ASP A 161 -12.90 -2.32 10.77
CA ASP A 161 -13.93 -1.80 11.65
C ASP A 161 -13.29 -1.22 12.94
N THR A 162 -14.05 -0.48 13.71
CA THR A 162 -13.64 0.09 15.00
C THR A 162 -13.23 -0.94 16.05
N ASP A 163 -13.52 -2.23 15.83
CA ASP A 163 -13.03 -3.34 16.65
C ASP A 163 -11.53 -3.67 16.39
N GLY A 164 -10.94 -3.10 15.32
CA GLY A 164 -9.57 -3.33 14.87
C GLY A 164 -9.24 -4.72 14.37
N ARG A 165 -10.26 -5.49 14.10
CA ARG A 165 -10.13 -6.91 13.74
C ARG A 165 -10.86 -7.28 12.48
N THR A 166 -12.06 -6.73 12.28
CA THR A 166 -12.95 -7.06 11.18
C THR A 166 -12.62 -6.22 9.94
N VAL A 167 -12.31 -6.88 8.84
CA VAL A 167 -12.03 -6.22 7.55
C VAL A 167 -13.33 -5.67 6.96
N LYS A 168 -13.30 -4.40 6.58
CA LYS A 168 -14.39 -3.72 5.84
C LYS A 168 -14.07 -3.63 4.35
N GLY A 169 -12.79 -3.62 4.00
CA GLY A 169 -12.34 -3.57 2.61
C GLY A 169 -10.84 -3.76 2.49
N ILE A 170 -10.41 -4.12 1.28
CA ILE A 170 -9.01 -4.14 0.88
C ILE A 170 -8.87 -3.62 -0.54
N THR A 171 -7.84 -2.84 -0.83
CA THR A 171 -7.54 -2.33 -2.16
C THR A 171 -6.03 -2.36 -2.40
N TYR A 172 -5.59 -3.16 -3.38
CA TYR A 172 -4.24 -3.09 -3.90
C TYR A 172 -4.16 -1.93 -4.89
N TYR A 173 -3.17 -1.04 -4.72
CA TYR A 173 -3.04 0.17 -5.53
C TYR A 173 -1.72 0.29 -6.29
N ASP A 174 -0.76 -0.56 -5.97
CA ASP A 174 0.53 -0.64 -6.67
C ASP A 174 1.07 -2.07 -6.57
N GLN A 175 1.29 -2.70 -7.73
CA GLN A 175 1.81 -4.06 -7.84
C GLN A 175 2.33 -4.30 -9.26
N GLY A 176 3.20 -5.25 -9.43
CA GLY A 176 3.77 -5.64 -10.73
C GLY A 176 3.65 -7.14 -11.00
N GLU A 177 2.60 -7.76 -10.45
CA GLU A 177 2.33 -9.18 -10.65
C GLU A 177 1.76 -9.46 -12.06
N THR A 178 1.82 -10.69 -12.51
CA THR A 178 1.35 -11.07 -13.85
C THR A 178 -0.18 -10.91 -13.97
N PRO A 179 -0.68 -10.14 -14.96
CA PRO A 179 -2.12 -10.03 -15.23
C PRO A 179 -2.78 -11.40 -15.45
N GLY A 180 -3.97 -11.59 -14.89
CA GLY A 180 -4.70 -12.86 -14.97
C GLY A 180 -4.16 -13.97 -14.05
N LEU A 181 -3.09 -13.72 -13.30
CA LEU A 181 -2.51 -14.59 -12.27
C LEU A 181 -2.37 -13.84 -10.94
N GLY A 182 -1.16 -13.41 -10.58
CA GLY A 182 -0.93 -12.64 -9.36
C GLY A 182 -1.60 -11.26 -9.38
N GLY A 183 -1.76 -10.64 -10.54
CA GLY A 183 -2.49 -9.37 -10.71
C GLY A 183 -3.98 -9.44 -10.32
N GLU A 184 -4.53 -10.64 -10.16
CA GLU A 184 -5.89 -10.83 -9.65
C GLU A 184 -6.07 -10.39 -8.18
N VAL A 185 -5.01 -9.94 -7.49
CA VAL A 185 -5.12 -9.23 -6.19
C VAL A 185 -5.98 -7.97 -6.31
N GLU A 186 -6.08 -7.38 -7.51
CA GLU A 186 -6.93 -6.22 -7.79
C GLU A 186 -8.37 -6.60 -8.15
N ASN A 187 -8.66 -7.87 -8.41
CA ASN A 187 -10.00 -8.34 -8.81
C ASN A 187 -11.02 -8.06 -7.69
N PRO A 188 -12.08 -7.29 -7.96
CA PRO A 188 -13.10 -6.95 -6.97
C PRO A 188 -13.75 -8.17 -6.32
N ALA A 189 -14.00 -9.25 -7.09
CA ALA A 189 -14.62 -10.47 -6.57
C ALA A 189 -13.69 -11.19 -5.58
N TRP A 190 -12.38 -11.19 -5.83
CA TRP A 190 -11.41 -11.76 -4.89
C TRP A 190 -11.26 -10.90 -3.64
N ARG A 191 -11.15 -9.58 -3.79
CA ARG A 191 -11.08 -8.65 -2.66
C ARG A 191 -12.31 -8.67 -1.76
N GLN A 192 -13.48 -8.92 -2.34
CA GLN A 192 -14.75 -9.02 -1.59
C GLN A 192 -14.74 -10.16 -0.57
N GLN A 193 -13.92 -11.20 -0.75
CA GLN A 193 -13.80 -12.32 0.20
C GLN A 193 -13.22 -11.89 1.55
N PHE A 194 -12.46 -10.79 1.59
CA PHE A 194 -11.89 -10.27 2.82
C PHE A 194 -12.92 -9.57 3.72
N VAL A 195 -14.00 -9.05 3.14
CA VAL A 195 -15.02 -8.30 3.88
C VAL A 195 -15.69 -9.21 4.91
N GLY A 196 -15.69 -8.76 6.17
CA GLY A 196 -16.21 -9.52 7.31
C GLY A 196 -15.23 -10.55 7.88
N LYS A 197 -14.06 -10.77 7.27
CA LYS A 197 -13.01 -11.63 7.85
C LYS A 197 -12.29 -10.90 8.98
N LYS A 198 -11.71 -11.68 9.89
CA LYS A 198 -10.95 -11.18 11.04
C LYS A 198 -9.46 -11.33 10.79
N VAL A 199 -8.72 -10.24 10.92
CA VAL A 199 -7.26 -10.24 10.78
C VAL A 199 -6.54 -10.70 12.03
N LEU A 200 -7.18 -10.57 13.21
CA LEU A 200 -6.66 -10.99 14.52
C LEU A 200 -7.62 -11.97 15.19
N ASN A 201 -7.08 -12.95 15.90
CA ASN A 201 -7.84 -13.83 16.78
C ASN A 201 -8.20 -13.13 18.13
N ASP A 202 -8.87 -13.85 19.02
CA ASP A 202 -9.28 -13.31 20.32
C ASP A 202 -8.10 -12.98 21.24
N SER A 203 -6.92 -13.56 20.99
CA SER A 203 -5.68 -13.26 21.71
C SER A 203 -4.91 -12.08 21.09
N GLY A 204 -5.43 -11.42 20.04
CA GLY A 204 -4.76 -10.30 19.35
C GLY A 204 -3.59 -10.73 18.45
N MET A 205 -3.51 -12.00 18.08
CA MET A 205 -2.48 -12.51 17.18
C MET A 205 -2.98 -12.56 15.73
N PRO A 206 -2.11 -12.35 14.71
CA PRO A 206 -2.47 -12.50 13.31
C PRO A 206 -3.14 -13.84 13.02
N ALA A 207 -4.30 -13.83 12.39
CA ALA A 207 -5.12 -15.02 12.21
C ALA A 207 -5.65 -15.21 10.78
N LEU A 208 -5.69 -14.16 9.96
CA LEU A 208 -6.15 -14.25 8.58
C LEU A 208 -5.26 -15.20 7.78
N LYS A 209 -5.88 -16.09 7.01
CA LYS A 209 -5.21 -17.08 6.16
C LYS A 209 -5.65 -17.00 4.71
N VAL A 210 -4.70 -17.01 3.81
CA VAL A 210 -4.92 -17.16 2.37
C VAL A 210 -4.70 -18.62 2.01
N VAL A 211 -5.77 -19.37 1.80
CA VAL A 211 -5.73 -20.83 1.71
C VAL A 211 -5.79 -21.32 0.26
N LYS A 212 -4.97 -22.32 -0.05
CA LYS A 212 -5.03 -23.03 -1.33
C LYS A 212 -6.21 -23.98 -1.35
N GLY A 213 -6.98 -24.01 -2.44
CA GLY A 213 -8.08 -24.96 -2.61
C GLY A 213 -9.43 -24.50 -2.05
N GLY A 214 -9.49 -23.27 -1.56
CA GLY A 214 -10.71 -22.63 -1.08
C GLY A 214 -10.88 -22.65 0.43
N ALA A 215 -11.37 -21.51 0.96
CA ALA A 215 -11.73 -21.36 2.37
C ALA A 215 -13.03 -22.14 2.66
N ARG A 216 -13.14 -22.69 3.86
CA ARG A 216 -14.38 -23.35 4.29
C ARG A 216 -15.51 -22.32 4.40
N PRO A 217 -16.73 -22.64 3.96
CA PRO A 217 -17.87 -21.76 4.18
C PRO A 217 -18.04 -21.44 5.67
N GLY A 218 -18.18 -20.14 5.99
CA GLY A 218 -18.30 -19.66 7.35
C GLY A 218 -16.98 -19.49 8.14
N ASP A 219 -15.84 -19.78 7.55
CA ASP A 219 -14.55 -19.51 8.20
C ASP A 219 -14.31 -18.00 8.25
N GLU A 220 -14.24 -17.45 9.45
CA GLU A 220 -14.05 -16.02 9.70
C GLU A 220 -12.60 -15.55 9.49
N TYR A 221 -11.65 -16.48 9.30
CA TYR A 221 -10.22 -16.18 9.22
C TYR A 221 -9.58 -16.59 7.88
N ALA A 222 -10.34 -17.13 6.94
CA ALA A 222 -9.76 -17.62 5.70
C ALA A 222 -10.41 -17.02 4.45
N VAL A 223 -9.55 -16.77 3.45
CA VAL A 223 -9.91 -16.37 2.09
C VAL A 223 -9.24 -17.31 1.10
N ASP A 224 -9.83 -17.43 -0.11
CA ASP A 224 -9.26 -18.26 -1.16
C ASP A 224 -7.96 -17.64 -1.69
N GLY A 225 -6.96 -18.47 -1.89
CA GLY A 225 -5.77 -18.09 -2.64
C GLY A 225 -6.08 -17.89 -4.12
N LEU A 226 -5.24 -17.11 -4.78
CA LEU A 226 -5.34 -16.87 -6.23
C LEU A 226 -5.00 -18.14 -7.00
N SER A 227 -5.88 -18.53 -7.91
CA SER A 227 -5.69 -19.71 -8.76
C SER A 227 -4.47 -19.50 -9.68
N GLY A 228 -3.55 -20.46 -9.68
CA GLY A 228 -2.32 -20.38 -10.48
C GLY A 228 -1.25 -19.40 -9.97
N ALA A 229 -1.48 -18.66 -8.87
CA ALA A 229 -0.58 -17.65 -8.34
C ALA A 229 -0.26 -17.89 -6.84
N THR A 230 0.22 -19.09 -6.52
CA THR A 230 0.51 -19.49 -5.13
C THR A 230 1.55 -18.59 -4.47
N LEU A 231 2.60 -18.18 -5.18
CA LEU A 231 3.65 -17.33 -4.60
C LEU A 231 3.14 -15.92 -4.28
N THR A 232 2.31 -15.34 -5.14
CA THR A 232 1.62 -14.08 -4.86
C THR A 232 0.66 -14.22 -3.67
N SER A 233 -0.11 -15.32 -3.60
CA SER A 233 -0.99 -15.61 -2.46
C SER A 233 -0.21 -15.72 -1.14
N ASN A 234 0.96 -16.35 -1.17
CA ASN A 234 1.87 -16.40 -0.02
C ASN A 234 2.38 -15.00 0.36
N GLY A 235 2.71 -14.15 -0.62
CA GLY A 235 3.09 -12.76 -0.39
C GLY A 235 1.99 -11.95 0.30
N VAL A 236 0.74 -12.16 -0.10
CA VAL A 236 -0.44 -11.57 0.59
C VAL A 236 -0.51 -12.07 2.04
N GLN A 237 -0.42 -13.39 2.26
CA GLN A 237 -0.40 -13.98 3.60
C GLN A 237 0.68 -13.37 4.48
N HIS A 238 1.91 -13.34 3.98
CA HIS A 238 3.07 -12.80 4.70
C HIS A 238 2.92 -11.31 5.02
N SER A 239 2.28 -10.53 4.13
CA SER A 239 1.97 -9.13 4.39
C SER A 239 1.04 -8.97 5.59
N PHE A 240 -0.01 -9.79 5.68
CA PHE A 240 -0.91 -9.80 6.84
C PHE A 240 -0.22 -10.29 8.12
N ASP A 241 0.55 -11.37 8.03
CA ASP A 241 1.29 -11.91 9.19
C ASP A 241 2.25 -10.87 9.78
N PHE A 242 2.95 -10.11 8.92
CA PHE A 242 3.84 -9.04 9.36
C PHE A 242 3.08 -7.84 9.93
N TRP A 243 2.18 -7.26 9.11
CA TRP A 243 1.56 -5.97 9.46
C TRP A 243 0.55 -6.08 10.61
N MET A 244 -0.10 -7.21 10.79
CA MET A 244 -0.99 -7.45 11.94
C MET A 244 -0.23 -7.96 13.17
N GLY A 245 1.07 -8.27 13.04
CA GLY A 245 1.95 -8.74 14.10
C GLY A 245 2.58 -7.62 14.93
N GLU A 246 3.44 -8.02 15.86
CA GLU A 246 4.14 -7.13 16.81
C GLU A 246 5.05 -6.10 16.13
N GLN A 247 5.63 -6.45 14.98
CA GLN A 247 6.48 -5.55 14.19
C GLN A 247 5.68 -4.53 13.35
N GLY A 248 4.38 -4.74 13.20
CA GLY A 248 3.46 -3.89 12.45
C GLY A 248 2.48 -3.15 13.35
N PHE A 249 1.20 -3.31 13.05
CA PHE A 249 0.10 -2.64 13.73
C PHE A 249 -0.35 -3.35 15.02
N GLY A 250 0.19 -4.53 15.37
CA GLY A 250 -0.18 -5.28 16.57
C GLY A 250 -0.24 -4.44 17.85
N PRO A 251 0.79 -3.62 18.17
CA PRO A 251 0.76 -2.75 19.35
C PRO A 251 -0.38 -1.73 19.35
N PHE A 252 -0.75 -1.22 18.18
CA PHE A 252 -1.87 -0.27 18.00
C PHE A 252 -3.22 -0.96 18.06
N LEU A 253 -3.35 -2.16 17.48
CA LEU A 253 -4.61 -2.90 17.36
C LEU A 253 -4.99 -3.66 18.65
N LYS A 254 -4.12 -3.73 19.65
CA LYS A 254 -4.46 -4.32 20.95
C LYS A 254 -5.61 -3.54 21.62
N PRO A 255 -6.56 -4.22 22.33
CA PRO A 255 -7.75 -3.57 22.90
C PRO A 255 -7.49 -2.34 23.76
N VAL A 256 -6.30 -2.25 24.38
CA VAL A 256 -5.88 -1.11 25.20
C VAL A 256 -5.67 0.15 24.36
N SER A 257 -5.27 0.02 23.10
CA SER A 257 -5.00 1.15 22.18
C SER A 257 -6.28 1.81 21.68
N TYR A 258 -7.41 1.08 21.62
CA TYR A 258 -8.69 1.60 21.15
C TYR A 258 -9.34 2.60 22.11
N THR A 259 -9.10 2.48 23.42
CA THR A 259 -9.55 3.45 24.41
C THR A 259 -8.93 4.83 24.21
N HIS A 260 -7.74 4.91 23.65
CA HIS A 260 -7.08 6.18 23.35
C HIS A 260 -7.67 6.91 22.14
N LEU A 261 -8.24 6.21 21.16
CA LEU A 261 -8.91 6.84 20.01
C LEU A 261 -10.17 7.61 20.41
N ARG A 262 -10.93 7.10 21.41
CA ARG A 262 -12.10 7.78 21.94
C ARG A 262 -11.76 8.99 22.83
N ALA A 263 -10.59 9.00 23.48
CA ALA A 263 -10.19 10.09 24.37
C ALA A 263 -9.74 11.37 23.63
N HIS A 264 -9.46 11.29 22.33
CA HIS A 264 -9.10 12.45 21.49
C HIS A 264 -10.31 13.05 20.73
N GLU A 265 -11.52 12.53 20.94
CA GLU A 265 -12.76 13.04 20.35
C GLU A 265 -13.54 14.00 21.27
N THR A 266 -13.06 14.25 22.49
CA THR A 266 -13.60 15.24 23.45
C THR A 266 -12.63 16.40 23.60
#